data_89c884c04f4cd13fadbbc673c8b90ea5
#
_entry.id   89c884c04f4cd13fadbbc673c8b90ea5
#
_cell.length_a   1.000
_cell.length_b   1.000
_cell.length_c   1.000
_cell.angle_alpha   90.00
_cell.angle_beta   90.00
_cell.angle_gamma   90.00
#
_symmetry.space_group_name_H-M   'P 1'
#
loop_
_entity.id
_entity.type
_entity.pdbx_description
1 polymer ?
#
loop_
_entity_poly.entity_id
_entity_poly.type
_entity_poly.pdbx_seq_one_letter_code
_entity_poly.pdbx_strand_id
1 'polypeptide(L)'
;AHDNGPRSGRILDLRALRAGEDKRRFAEIYISAFLETTLRDDRRYLPMFRDHRVIGGWLPKTMYVTRFQTEGFRTLADFEEDIDVTSGTHTGVRMRGDSLSTWREGRIGLRSSNRPETSASQDNQAVWLGWNNRIAGADTLGPAAAYTIELPATLAAEWDLGPEASLELSLAVTRATPGPRDAGDESGDDASDSEDPGDDVRESEDEEGDDGPPDLSIMVRDANGAVASVPLSRYGPVRRPLEMRVLRRRDLEDDRFANLFELLLQSYSIPLADFVEAAPGLRLDELSEVGLVFDRTVAGEVVLDDVGFARMDPAYTAVRVP
;
A
#
# COMPACT_ATOMS: atom_id res chain seq x y z
N ALA A 1 -11.42 -8.03 20.92
CA ALA A 1 -12.76 -8.27 21.48
C ALA A 1 -13.81 -7.84 20.48
N HIS A 2 -14.59 -8.78 19.94
CA HIS A 2 -15.56 -8.49 18.88
C HIS A 2 -16.72 -7.60 19.35
N ASP A 3 -17.07 -7.64 20.63
CA ASP A 3 -18.21 -6.92 21.18
C ASP A 3 -17.93 -6.13 22.46
N ASN A 4 -16.66 -5.93 22.81
CA ASN A 4 -16.24 -5.20 24.02
C ASN A 4 -16.82 -5.80 25.33
N GLY A 5 -16.92 -7.11 25.39
CA GLY A 5 -17.50 -7.81 26.55
C GLY A 5 -16.87 -7.47 27.91
N PRO A 6 -17.60 -7.63 29.01
CA PRO A 6 -17.20 -7.15 30.33
C PRO A 6 -15.89 -7.77 30.86
N ARG A 7 -15.50 -8.94 30.38
CA ARG A 7 -14.21 -9.58 30.77
C ARG A 7 -13.03 -8.86 30.13
N SER A 8 -13.15 -8.45 28.86
CA SER A 8 -12.10 -7.71 28.16
C SER A 8 -11.85 -6.35 28.80
N GLY A 9 -12.91 -5.63 29.21
CA GLY A 9 -12.83 -4.32 29.85
C GLY A 9 -12.21 -4.32 31.24
N ARG A 10 -11.98 -5.48 31.86
CA ARG A 10 -11.26 -5.58 33.14
C ARG A 10 -9.73 -5.54 32.96
N ILE A 11 -9.25 -5.99 31.82
CA ILE A 11 -7.82 -6.17 31.53
C ILE A 11 -7.32 -5.13 30.52
N LEU A 12 -8.11 -4.86 29.50
CA LEU A 12 -7.77 -3.96 28.39
C LEU A 12 -8.37 -2.57 28.60
N ASP A 13 -7.69 -1.55 28.13
CA ASP A 13 -8.29 -0.24 27.92
C ASP A 13 -9.09 -0.24 26.60
N LEU A 14 -10.40 -0.19 26.72
CA LEU A 14 -11.32 -0.26 25.58
C LEU A 14 -11.83 1.11 25.12
N ARG A 15 -11.36 2.21 25.72
CA ARG A 15 -11.87 3.55 25.42
C ARG A 15 -11.70 3.97 23.95
N ALA A 16 -10.65 3.50 23.31
CA ALA A 16 -10.38 3.76 21.91
C ALA A 16 -11.23 2.92 20.93
N LEU A 17 -11.91 1.89 21.41
CA LEU A 17 -12.68 1.00 20.55
C LEU A 17 -14.08 1.56 20.28
N ARG A 18 -14.58 1.28 19.09
CA ARG A 18 -15.98 1.52 18.71
C ARG A 18 -16.93 0.68 19.58
N ALA A 19 -18.15 1.15 19.73
CA ALA A 19 -19.20 0.43 20.42
C ALA A 19 -19.39 -0.97 19.83
N GLY A 20 -19.76 -1.95 20.66
CA GLY A 20 -20.00 -3.32 20.20
C GLY A 20 -21.14 -3.40 19.18
N GLU A 21 -22.13 -2.54 19.25
CA GLU A 21 -23.22 -2.43 18.30
C GLU A 21 -22.72 -2.02 16.90
N ASP A 22 -21.84 -1.04 16.80
CA ASP A 22 -21.23 -0.63 15.52
C ASP A 22 -20.48 -1.80 14.86
N LYS A 23 -19.75 -2.59 15.66
CA LYS A 23 -19.02 -3.76 15.17
C LYS A 23 -19.96 -4.86 14.67
N ARG A 24 -21.04 -5.12 15.40
CA ARG A 24 -22.07 -6.09 14.95
C ARG A 24 -22.73 -5.65 13.67
N ARG A 25 -23.12 -4.36 13.59
CA ARG A 25 -23.71 -3.80 12.36
C ARG A 25 -22.80 -3.94 11.15
N PHE A 26 -21.48 -3.68 11.31
CA PHE A 26 -20.51 -3.92 10.26
C PHE A 26 -20.52 -5.39 9.81
N ALA A 27 -20.42 -6.31 10.77
CA ALA A 27 -20.42 -7.75 10.47
C ALA A 27 -21.73 -8.20 9.81
N GLU A 28 -22.89 -7.76 10.28
CA GLU A 28 -24.20 -8.06 9.70
C GLU A 28 -24.29 -7.62 8.24
N ILE A 29 -23.82 -6.41 7.91
CA ILE A 29 -23.86 -5.88 6.54
C ILE A 29 -22.99 -6.73 5.62
N TYR A 30 -21.72 -6.97 5.99
CA TYR A 30 -20.79 -7.71 5.13
C TYR A 30 -21.13 -9.19 5.02
N ILE A 31 -21.53 -9.84 6.12
CA ILE A 31 -21.95 -11.25 6.10
C ILE A 31 -23.23 -11.40 5.26
N SER A 32 -24.23 -10.52 5.45
CA SER A 32 -25.47 -10.60 4.65
C SER A 32 -25.19 -10.40 3.16
N ALA A 33 -24.39 -9.37 2.82
CA ALA A 33 -24.02 -9.13 1.42
C ALA A 33 -23.26 -10.32 0.81
N PHE A 34 -22.35 -10.93 1.56
CA PHE A 34 -21.63 -12.13 1.14
C PHE A 34 -22.59 -13.30 0.87
N LEU A 35 -23.53 -13.55 1.78
CA LEU A 35 -24.53 -14.62 1.61
C LEU A 35 -25.49 -14.35 0.45
N GLU A 36 -25.93 -13.10 0.26
CA GLU A 36 -26.78 -12.75 -0.90
C GLU A 36 -26.00 -12.96 -2.20
N THR A 37 -24.73 -12.56 -2.25
CA THR A 37 -23.90 -12.74 -3.45
C THR A 37 -23.62 -14.22 -3.74
N THR A 38 -23.24 -15.00 -2.73
CA THR A 38 -22.75 -16.38 -2.93
C THR A 38 -23.88 -17.39 -3.03
N LEU A 39 -24.98 -17.21 -2.29
CA LEU A 39 -26.09 -18.18 -2.24
C LEU A 39 -27.24 -17.83 -3.18
N ARG A 40 -27.39 -16.55 -3.54
CA ARG A 40 -28.50 -16.07 -4.39
C ARG A 40 -28.04 -15.45 -5.69
N ASP A 41 -26.72 -15.42 -5.94
CA ASP A 41 -26.10 -14.77 -7.11
C ASP A 41 -26.51 -13.29 -7.27
N ASP A 42 -26.72 -12.60 -6.13
CA ASP A 42 -27.06 -11.18 -6.15
C ASP A 42 -25.81 -10.33 -6.27
N ARG A 43 -25.45 -10.04 -7.51
CA ARG A 43 -24.22 -9.35 -7.88
C ARG A 43 -24.21 -7.86 -7.52
N ARG A 44 -25.34 -7.29 -7.07
CA ARG A 44 -25.43 -5.87 -6.68
C ARG A 44 -24.53 -5.51 -5.51
N TYR A 45 -24.14 -6.48 -4.70
CA TYR A 45 -23.28 -6.27 -3.53
C TYR A 45 -21.77 -6.38 -3.84
N LEU A 46 -21.38 -6.85 -5.01
CA LEU A 46 -19.95 -7.00 -5.35
C LEU A 46 -19.14 -5.71 -5.22
N PRO A 47 -19.61 -4.51 -5.62
CA PRO A 47 -18.85 -3.29 -5.50
C PRO A 47 -18.39 -2.99 -4.07
N MET A 48 -19.18 -3.34 -3.05
CA MET A 48 -18.84 -3.05 -1.65
C MET A 48 -17.65 -3.85 -1.11
N PHE A 49 -17.40 -5.03 -1.67
CA PHE A 49 -16.23 -5.83 -1.27
C PHE A 49 -14.94 -5.21 -1.78
N ARG A 50 -15.00 -4.58 -2.94
CA ARG A 50 -13.88 -3.85 -3.52
C ARG A 50 -13.68 -2.48 -2.86
N ASP A 51 -14.77 -1.75 -2.62
CA ASP A 51 -14.71 -0.39 -2.08
C ASP A 51 -15.83 -0.15 -1.07
N HIS A 52 -15.48 -0.11 0.21
CA HIS A 52 -16.42 0.12 1.30
C HIS A 52 -17.19 1.45 1.19
N ARG A 53 -16.67 2.44 0.44
CA ARG A 53 -17.30 3.75 0.27
C ARG A 53 -18.62 3.66 -0.50
N VAL A 54 -18.78 2.64 -1.33
CA VAL A 54 -20.01 2.36 -2.09
C VAL A 54 -21.24 2.21 -1.18
N ILE A 55 -21.04 1.73 0.05
CA ILE A 55 -22.16 1.46 0.99
C ILE A 55 -22.70 2.76 1.62
N GLY A 56 -21.92 3.83 1.60
CA GLY A 56 -22.34 5.13 2.13
C GLY A 56 -22.70 5.07 3.62
N GLY A 57 -23.88 5.58 3.96
CA GLY A 57 -24.34 5.71 5.35
C GLY A 57 -24.75 4.41 6.06
N TRP A 58 -24.62 3.25 5.43
CA TRP A 58 -24.95 1.97 6.09
C TRP A 58 -23.91 1.60 7.14
N LEU A 59 -22.65 1.94 6.88
CA LEU A 59 -21.54 1.67 7.79
C LEU A 59 -21.42 2.76 8.89
N PRO A 60 -21.02 2.38 10.10
CA PRO A 60 -20.62 3.32 11.14
C PRO A 60 -19.48 4.23 10.65
N LYS A 61 -19.49 5.50 11.05
CA LYS A 61 -18.41 6.43 10.69
C LYS A 61 -17.12 6.05 11.42
N THR A 62 -16.18 5.48 10.70
CA THR A 62 -14.84 5.13 11.19
C THR A 62 -13.89 4.99 10.01
N MET A 63 -12.60 4.74 10.28
CA MET A 63 -11.63 4.36 9.26
C MET A 63 -11.90 2.91 8.84
N TYR A 64 -11.90 2.67 7.55
CA TYR A 64 -11.93 1.35 6.94
C TYR A 64 -10.71 1.18 6.04
N VAL A 65 -10.11 0.00 6.09
CA VAL A 65 -9.06 -0.43 5.16
C VAL A 65 -9.61 -1.62 4.41
N THR A 66 -9.50 -1.62 3.10
CA THR A 66 -9.95 -2.72 2.25
C THR A 66 -8.73 -3.43 1.67
N ARG A 67 -8.62 -4.74 1.91
CA ARG A 67 -7.74 -5.62 1.15
C ARG A 67 -8.61 -6.51 0.29
N PHE A 68 -8.48 -6.38 -1.02
CA PHE A 68 -9.33 -7.03 -1.99
C PHE A 68 -8.48 -7.53 -3.17
N GLN A 69 -8.70 -8.75 -3.57
CA GLN A 69 -8.06 -9.37 -4.73
C GLN A 69 -9.10 -10.24 -5.45
N THR A 70 -9.11 -10.21 -6.76
CA THR A 70 -10.02 -11.02 -7.58
C THR A 70 -9.39 -12.36 -7.93
N GLU A 71 -10.22 -13.35 -8.30
CA GLU A 71 -9.77 -14.63 -8.82
C GLU A 71 -8.91 -14.49 -10.10
N GLY A 72 -9.16 -13.42 -10.88
CA GLY A 72 -8.42 -13.15 -12.11
C GLY A 72 -7.12 -12.37 -11.92
N PHE A 73 -6.65 -12.17 -10.68
CA PHE A 73 -5.39 -11.49 -10.40
C PHE A 73 -4.20 -12.32 -10.88
N ARG A 74 -3.29 -11.67 -11.58
CA ARG A 74 -2.03 -12.23 -12.09
C ARG A 74 -0.87 -11.46 -11.47
N THR A 75 -0.11 -12.14 -10.64
CA THR A 75 0.99 -11.55 -9.86
C THR A 75 2.18 -11.21 -10.74
N LEU A 76 2.69 -10.00 -10.61
CA LEU A 76 4.02 -9.61 -11.06
C LEU A 76 5.04 -9.80 -9.93
N ALA A 77 4.68 -9.34 -8.73
CA ALA A 77 5.49 -9.40 -7.53
C ALA A 77 4.62 -9.47 -6.27
N ASP A 78 4.88 -10.44 -5.43
CA ASP A 78 4.34 -10.57 -4.06
C ASP A 78 5.45 -10.71 -3.01
N PHE A 79 6.72 -10.65 -3.44
CA PHE A 79 7.91 -10.64 -2.59
C PHE A 79 8.05 -11.85 -1.65
N GLU A 80 7.42 -12.98 -1.98
CA GLU A 80 7.48 -14.22 -1.18
C GLU A 80 8.50 -15.23 -1.72
N GLU A 81 9.04 -15.02 -2.93
CA GLU A 81 9.84 -15.99 -3.67
C GLU A 81 11.28 -16.13 -3.19
N ASP A 82 11.95 -15.03 -2.90
CA ASP A 82 13.36 -15.02 -2.47
C ASP A 82 13.72 -13.70 -1.74
N ILE A 83 15.00 -13.39 -1.63
CA ILE A 83 15.52 -12.15 -1.01
C ILE A 83 16.18 -11.21 -2.04
N ASP A 84 16.11 -11.52 -3.33
CA ASP A 84 16.65 -10.67 -4.39
C ASP A 84 15.65 -9.56 -4.74
N VAL A 85 15.84 -8.39 -4.16
CA VAL A 85 14.98 -7.21 -4.38
C VAL A 85 14.84 -6.79 -5.84
N THR A 86 15.67 -7.34 -6.75
CA THR A 86 15.66 -7.01 -8.18
C THR A 86 14.84 -7.99 -9.03
N SER A 87 14.35 -9.07 -8.45
CA SER A 87 13.52 -10.08 -9.12
C SER A 87 12.06 -10.03 -8.65
N GLY A 88 11.14 -10.47 -9.51
CA GLY A 88 9.73 -10.57 -9.19
C GLY A 88 9.22 -11.98 -9.28
N THR A 89 8.06 -12.23 -8.68
CA THR A 89 7.38 -13.53 -8.64
C THR A 89 7.15 -14.10 -10.05
N HIS A 90 6.77 -13.25 -11.00
CA HIS A 90 6.63 -13.69 -12.38
C HIS A 90 7.99 -13.75 -13.06
N THR A 91 8.27 -14.89 -13.68
CA THR A 91 9.56 -15.13 -14.40
C THR A 91 9.84 -14.05 -15.44
N GLY A 92 11.03 -13.45 -15.32
CA GLY A 92 11.52 -12.41 -16.24
C GLY A 92 11.08 -10.99 -15.87
N VAL A 93 10.28 -10.81 -14.83
CA VAL A 93 10.05 -9.50 -14.21
C VAL A 93 11.33 -9.06 -13.50
N ARG A 94 11.68 -7.79 -13.66
CA ARG A 94 12.83 -7.17 -13.01
C ARG A 94 12.38 -5.89 -12.30
N MET A 95 13.06 -5.57 -11.22
CA MET A 95 12.81 -4.37 -10.45
C MET A 95 14.02 -3.47 -10.43
N ARG A 96 13.77 -2.17 -10.42
CA ARG A 96 14.80 -1.14 -10.34
C ARG A 96 14.33 -0.02 -9.42
N GLY A 97 15.24 0.42 -8.55
CA GLY A 97 15.06 1.60 -7.71
C GLY A 97 15.93 2.74 -8.20
N ASP A 98 15.36 3.91 -8.40
CA ASP A 98 16.09 5.12 -8.74
C ASP A 98 15.96 6.11 -7.58
N SER A 99 17.10 6.53 -7.01
CA SER A 99 17.15 7.54 -5.93
C SER A 99 16.32 7.18 -4.67
N LEU A 100 16.14 5.90 -4.38
CA LEU A 100 15.50 5.44 -3.16
C LEU A 100 16.49 5.53 -1.99
N SER A 101 16.00 5.99 -0.83
CA SER A 101 16.76 5.99 0.43
C SER A 101 16.64 4.66 1.16
N THR A 102 15.56 3.92 0.92
CA THR A 102 15.32 2.56 1.42
C THR A 102 14.78 1.70 0.28
N TRP A 103 15.40 0.57 0.08
CA TRP A 103 14.92 -0.47 -0.83
C TRP A 103 15.31 -1.83 -0.26
N ARG A 104 14.37 -2.48 0.38
CA ARG A 104 14.59 -3.78 1.02
C ARG A 104 13.33 -4.60 1.08
N GLU A 105 13.44 -5.89 1.05
CA GLU A 105 12.36 -6.83 1.34
C GLU A 105 12.40 -7.30 2.79
N GLY A 106 11.26 -7.77 3.27
CA GLY A 106 11.14 -8.32 4.60
C GLY A 106 9.73 -8.63 5.04
N ARG A 107 9.59 -9.20 6.21
CA ARG A 107 8.29 -9.56 6.80
C ARG A 107 7.64 -8.37 7.46
N ILE A 108 6.34 -8.22 7.27
CA ILE A 108 5.54 -7.21 7.96
C ILE A 108 5.31 -7.67 9.39
N GLY A 109 5.83 -6.90 10.36
CA GLY A 109 5.63 -7.17 11.77
C GLY A 109 4.21 -6.86 12.25
N LEU A 110 3.75 -7.62 13.24
CA LEU A 110 2.55 -7.28 14.00
C LEU A 110 2.91 -6.28 15.10
N ARG A 111 2.07 -5.24 15.24
CA ARG A 111 2.26 -4.21 16.28
C ARG A 111 3.66 -3.60 16.20
N SER A 112 4.02 -3.19 15.01
CA SER A 112 5.30 -2.53 14.78
C SER A 112 5.49 -1.40 15.79
N SER A 113 6.65 -1.38 16.39
CA SER A 113 7.12 -0.29 17.24
C SER A 113 8.51 0.05 16.75
N ASN A 114 9.05 1.16 17.19
CA ASN A 114 10.46 1.50 16.96
C ASN A 114 11.44 0.50 17.63
N ARG A 115 10.92 -0.63 18.14
CA ARG A 115 11.72 -1.70 18.75
C ARG A 115 11.53 -3.01 17.99
N PRO A 116 12.62 -3.61 17.49
CA PRO A 116 12.59 -4.82 16.67
C PRO A 116 12.26 -6.12 17.43
N GLU A 117 11.98 -6.07 18.72
CA GLU A 117 11.82 -7.24 19.58
C GLU A 117 10.46 -7.95 19.49
N THR A 118 9.51 -7.47 18.71
CA THR A 118 8.26 -8.18 18.52
C THR A 118 8.42 -9.27 17.46
N SER A 119 8.64 -10.49 17.89
CA SER A 119 8.77 -11.67 17.05
C SER A 119 7.49 -12.10 16.31
N ALA A 120 6.39 -11.37 16.47
CA ALA A 120 5.14 -11.66 15.80
C ALA A 120 5.11 -10.99 14.43
N SER A 121 4.85 -11.79 13.38
CA SER A 121 4.74 -11.37 12.00
C SER A 121 3.29 -11.50 11.52
N GLN A 122 2.97 -10.80 10.44
CA GLN A 122 1.71 -11.03 9.70
C GLN A 122 1.83 -12.24 8.75
N ASP A 123 2.97 -12.95 8.79
CA ASP A 123 3.32 -14.04 7.87
C ASP A 123 3.19 -13.63 6.40
N ASN A 124 3.58 -12.39 6.10
CA ASN A 124 3.53 -11.77 4.80
C ASN A 124 4.84 -10.98 4.57
N GLN A 125 5.47 -11.19 3.45
CA GLN A 125 6.62 -10.41 3.01
C GLN A 125 6.14 -9.22 2.16
N ALA A 126 6.99 -8.23 2.00
CA ALA A 126 6.71 -7.04 1.21
C ALA A 126 8.01 -6.30 0.94
N VAL A 127 7.99 -5.28 0.09
CA VAL A 127 9.12 -4.39 -0.14
C VAL A 127 8.91 -3.04 0.53
N TRP A 128 9.93 -2.54 1.22
CA TRP A 128 9.99 -1.19 1.80
C TRP A 128 10.67 -0.26 0.82
N LEU A 129 10.00 0.85 0.50
CA LEU A 129 10.46 1.87 -0.43
C LEU A 129 10.44 3.21 0.29
N GLY A 130 11.62 3.71 0.66
CA GLY A 130 11.79 5.01 1.30
C GLY A 130 12.40 6.01 0.34
N TRP A 131 12.01 7.27 0.44
CA TRP A 131 12.52 8.35 -0.39
C TRP A 131 12.64 9.66 0.37
N ASN A 132 13.58 10.49 -0.07
CA ASN A 132 13.62 11.90 0.24
C ASN A 132 14.19 12.66 -0.96
N ASN A 133 13.38 13.51 -1.56
CA ASN A 133 13.76 14.28 -2.75
C ASN A 133 14.57 15.53 -2.41
N ARG A 134 14.81 15.82 -1.13
CA ARG A 134 15.75 16.86 -0.71
C ARG A 134 17.18 16.38 -0.88
N ILE A 135 18.04 17.29 -1.31
CA ILE A 135 19.50 17.08 -1.38
C ILE A 135 20.15 17.81 -0.22
N ALA A 136 21.01 17.14 0.52
CA ALA A 136 21.71 17.71 1.66
C ALA A 136 22.51 18.96 1.23
N GLY A 137 22.27 20.08 1.92
CA GLY A 137 22.95 21.35 1.62
C GLY A 137 22.46 22.09 0.36
N ALA A 138 21.39 21.63 -0.30
CA ALA A 138 20.78 22.31 -1.43
C ALA A 138 19.40 22.90 -1.07
N ASP A 139 19.09 24.07 -1.65
CA ASP A 139 17.77 24.71 -1.49
C ASP A 139 16.70 24.17 -2.43
N THR A 140 17.08 23.29 -3.37
CA THR A 140 16.20 22.73 -4.39
C THR A 140 16.02 21.23 -4.23
N LEU A 141 14.87 20.72 -4.64
CA LEU A 141 14.64 19.27 -4.71
C LEU A 141 15.46 18.66 -5.83
N GLY A 142 15.96 17.45 -5.60
CA GLY A 142 16.50 16.58 -6.64
C GLY A 142 15.39 15.92 -7.48
N PRO A 143 15.78 15.04 -8.40
CA PRO A 143 14.83 14.21 -9.14
C PRO A 143 13.95 13.40 -8.18
N ALA A 144 12.67 13.20 -8.54
CA ALA A 144 11.79 12.33 -7.78
C ALA A 144 12.35 10.90 -7.79
N ALA A 145 12.37 10.27 -6.62
CA ALA A 145 12.70 8.86 -6.52
C ALA A 145 11.63 8.02 -7.23
N ALA A 146 12.01 6.84 -7.73
CA ALA A 146 11.11 5.94 -8.41
C ALA A 146 11.43 4.47 -8.13
N TYR A 147 10.40 3.64 -8.17
CA TYR A 147 10.51 2.19 -8.17
C TYR A 147 9.82 1.65 -9.42
N THR A 148 10.55 0.93 -10.25
CA THR A 148 10.10 0.46 -11.56
C THR A 148 10.11 -1.06 -11.62
N ILE A 149 9.02 -1.63 -12.10
CA ILE A 149 8.85 -3.05 -12.40
C ILE A 149 8.87 -3.19 -13.92
N GLU A 150 9.92 -3.81 -14.45
CA GLU A 150 10.08 -4.07 -15.87
C GLU A 150 9.38 -5.37 -16.25
N LEU A 151 8.57 -5.33 -17.30
CA LEU A 151 7.77 -6.45 -17.76
C LEU A 151 8.48 -7.17 -18.92
N PRO A 152 8.44 -8.52 -18.98
CA PRO A 152 8.84 -9.25 -20.18
C PRO A 152 8.11 -8.73 -21.42
N ALA A 153 8.82 -8.61 -22.53
CA ALA A 153 8.31 -7.96 -23.75
C ALA A 153 6.99 -8.54 -24.30
N THR A 154 6.67 -9.80 -24.01
CA THR A 154 5.46 -10.49 -24.48
C THR A 154 4.34 -10.51 -23.46
N LEU A 155 4.62 -10.14 -22.20
CA LEU A 155 3.70 -10.33 -21.07
C LEU A 155 2.38 -9.61 -21.28
N ALA A 156 2.41 -8.37 -21.71
CA ALA A 156 1.21 -7.55 -21.88
C ALA A 156 0.24 -8.17 -22.89
N ALA A 157 0.78 -8.66 -24.01
CA ALA A 157 0.00 -9.36 -25.04
C ALA A 157 -0.47 -10.75 -24.56
N GLU A 158 0.37 -11.52 -23.87
CA GLU A 158 0.01 -12.84 -23.31
C GLU A 158 -1.09 -12.73 -22.24
N TRP A 159 -1.09 -11.64 -21.48
CA TRP A 159 -2.10 -11.38 -20.47
C TRP A 159 -3.32 -10.65 -21.01
N ASP A 160 -3.32 -10.31 -22.31
CA ASP A 160 -4.40 -9.61 -22.99
C ASP A 160 -4.77 -8.32 -22.23
N LEU A 161 -3.72 -7.49 -21.95
CA LEU A 161 -3.90 -6.25 -21.23
C LEU A 161 -4.60 -5.22 -22.10
N GLY A 162 -5.78 -4.80 -21.65
CA GLY A 162 -6.64 -3.86 -22.35
C GLY A 162 -7.31 -2.88 -21.38
N PRO A 163 -8.14 -1.96 -21.89
CA PRO A 163 -8.79 -0.93 -21.06
C PRO A 163 -9.68 -1.48 -19.94
N GLU A 164 -10.13 -2.72 -20.07
CA GLU A 164 -10.95 -3.42 -19.08
C GLU A 164 -10.13 -4.07 -17.95
N ALA A 165 -8.81 -4.13 -18.10
CA ALA A 165 -7.92 -4.60 -17.06
C ALA A 165 -7.60 -3.47 -16.06
N SER A 166 -7.19 -3.86 -14.87
CA SER A 166 -6.69 -2.96 -13.81
C SER A 166 -5.30 -3.37 -13.40
N LEU A 167 -4.44 -2.39 -13.15
CA LEU A 167 -3.26 -2.56 -12.33
C LEU A 167 -3.73 -2.59 -10.87
N GLU A 168 -3.32 -3.60 -10.12
CA GLU A 168 -3.63 -3.75 -8.72
C GLU A 168 -2.35 -3.80 -7.89
N LEU A 169 -2.40 -3.21 -6.71
CA LEU A 169 -1.32 -3.24 -5.74
C LEU A 169 -1.86 -3.08 -4.33
N SER A 170 -1.12 -3.55 -3.35
CA SER A 170 -1.39 -3.34 -1.93
C SER A 170 -0.31 -2.44 -1.34
N LEU A 171 -0.70 -1.39 -0.60
CA LEU A 171 0.24 -0.42 -0.07
C LEU A 171 -0.13 0.00 1.36
N ALA A 172 0.89 0.14 2.21
CA ALA A 172 0.80 0.77 3.52
C ALA A 172 1.87 1.86 3.65
N VAL A 173 1.57 2.91 4.41
CA VAL A 173 2.55 3.94 4.77
C VAL A 173 3.20 3.56 6.09
N THR A 174 4.49 3.79 6.23
CA THR A 174 5.19 3.67 7.51
C THR A 174 5.24 5.01 8.25
N ARG A 175 5.92 5.07 9.38
CA ARG A 175 6.22 6.32 10.10
C ARG A 175 7.60 6.87 9.78
N ALA A 176 8.40 6.12 9.03
CA ALA A 176 9.75 6.53 8.70
C ALA A 176 9.74 7.71 7.70
N THR A 177 10.64 8.63 7.93
CA THR A 177 10.94 9.72 7.01
C THR A 177 12.45 9.73 6.81
N PRO A 178 12.95 9.15 5.70
CA PRO A 178 14.38 9.14 5.42
C PRO A 178 15.00 10.56 5.40
N GLY A 179 16.24 10.67 5.84
CA GLY A 179 17.00 11.92 5.74
C GLY A 179 17.23 12.36 4.29
N PRO A 180 17.62 13.64 4.05
CA PRO A 180 17.99 14.12 2.73
C PRO A 180 19.12 13.29 2.10
N ARG A 181 19.11 13.15 0.78
CA ARG A 181 20.15 12.44 0.02
C ARG A 181 21.45 13.27 -0.07
N ASP A 182 22.60 12.61 -0.13
CA ASP A 182 23.86 13.27 -0.40
C ASP A 182 23.96 13.78 -1.85
N ALA A 183 24.64 14.92 -2.04
CA ALA A 183 24.89 15.46 -3.37
C ALA A 183 25.88 14.55 -4.12
N GLY A 184 25.41 13.79 -5.10
CA GLY A 184 26.23 12.86 -5.90
C GLY A 184 25.80 11.39 -5.86
N ASP A 185 24.82 11.07 -5.08
CA ASP A 185 24.26 9.71 -4.97
C ASP A 185 23.23 9.46 -6.12
N GLU A 186 23.75 9.39 -7.36
CA GLU A 186 22.94 9.08 -8.55
C GLU A 186 22.88 7.57 -8.86
N SER A 187 23.58 6.74 -8.09
CA SER A 187 23.66 5.30 -8.36
C SER A 187 22.85 4.46 -7.36
N GLY A 188 21.65 4.06 -7.75
CA GLY A 188 20.80 3.11 -7.02
C GLY A 188 21.26 1.64 -7.10
N ASP A 189 22.56 1.36 -7.26
CA ASP A 189 23.08 0.01 -7.43
C ASP A 189 23.62 -0.65 -6.15
N ASP A 190 23.57 0.04 -5.01
CA ASP A 190 23.92 -0.58 -3.74
C ASP A 190 22.67 -1.04 -2.99
N ALA A 191 22.19 -2.27 -3.32
CA ALA A 191 21.44 -3.08 -2.38
C ALA A 191 22.39 -3.37 -1.20
N SER A 192 22.50 -2.39 -0.29
CA SER A 192 23.29 -2.57 0.90
C SER A 192 22.62 -3.62 1.78
N ASP A 193 23.28 -4.76 1.94
CA ASP A 193 23.19 -5.62 3.11
C ASP A 193 23.53 -4.78 4.34
N SER A 194 22.72 -3.80 4.66
CA SER A 194 22.85 -3.07 5.91
C SER A 194 22.30 -3.95 7.00
N GLU A 195 23.24 -4.55 7.74
CA GLU A 195 23.03 -5.02 9.09
C GLU A 195 22.08 -4.06 9.81
N ASP A 196 21.06 -4.65 10.43
CA ASP A 196 20.05 -4.06 11.32
C ASP A 196 20.48 -2.67 11.86
N PRO A 197 19.86 -1.57 11.42
CA PRO A 197 20.16 -0.27 12.00
C PRO A 197 19.53 -0.21 13.39
N GLY A 198 20.28 -0.74 14.33
CA GLY A 198 20.06 -0.44 15.73
C GLY A 198 20.12 1.07 15.96
N ASP A 199 19.02 1.61 16.42
CA ASP A 199 18.93 2.74 17.34
C ASP A 199 19.40 4.14 16.90
N ASP A 200 19.22 4.58 15.64
CA ASP A 200 19.34 6.01 15.32
C ASP A 200 18.13 6.54 14.51
N VAL A 201 16.92 6.24 14.95
CA VAL A 201 15.78 7.07 14.57
C VAL A 201 15.86 8.35 15.40
N ARG A 202 16.59 9.33 14.91
CA ARG A 202 16.47 10.70 15.41
C ARG A 202 15.03 11.11 15.19
N GLU A 203 14.26 11.22 16.29
CA GLU A 203 13.08 12.06 16.31
C GLU A 203 13.55 13.44 15.87
N SER A 204 13.30 13.79 14.62
CA SER A 204 13.45 15.17 14.18
C SER A 204 12.34 15.95 14.87
N GLU A 205 12.73 16.63 15.96
CA GLU A 205 11.93 17.67 16.59
C GLU A 205 11.66 18.74 15.51
N ASP A 206 10.35 18.95 15.22
CA ASP A 206 9.78 20.17 14.67
C ASP A 206 10.36 20.72 13.33
N GLU A 207 10.30 19.95 12.25
CA GLU A 207 10.02 20.56 10.96
C GLU A 207 8.54 20.36 10.65
N GLU A 208 7.80 21.46 10.44
CA GLU A 208 6.42 21.48 9.90
C GLU A 208 6.43 20.78 8.53
N GLY A 209 6.47 19.44 8.56
CA GLY A 209 6.27 18.61 7.40
C GLY A 209 4.79 18.74 6.99
N ASP A 210 4.55 18.73 5.70
CA ASP A 210 3.21 18.62 5.12
C ASP A 210 2.39 17.58 5.91
N ASP A 211 1.46 18.04 6.75
CA ASP A 211 0.67 17.23 7.69
C ASP A 211 -0.30 16.26 6.98
N GLY A 212 -0.29 16.26 5.64
CA GLY A 212 -1.07 15.37 4.81
C GLY A 212 -0.54 13.93 4.79
N PRO A 213 -1.38 12.93 4.49
CA PRO A 213 -0.88 11.60 4.16
C PRO A 213 -0.04 11.68 2.88
N PRO A 214 1.06 10.91 2.76
CA PRO A 214 1.87 10.92 1.56
C PRO A 214 1.05 10.48 0.34
N ASP A 215 1.34 11.07 -0.81
CA ASP A 215 0.80 10.67 -2.10
C ASP A 215 1.95 10.43 -3.08
N LEU A 216 1.70 9.64 -4.10
CA LEU A 216 2.65 9.29 -5.14
C LEU A 216 1.92 9.08 -6.47
N SER A 217 2.67 9.09 -7.56
CA SER A 217 2.12 8.79 -8.87
C SER A 217 2.40 7.35 -9.27
N ILE A 218 1.38 6.70 -9.86
CA ILE A 218 1.56 5.41 -10.54
C ILE A 218 1.77 5.68 -12.02
N MET A 219 2.83 5.11 -12.56
CA MET A 219 3.26 5.29 -13.94
C MET A 219 3.20 3.96 -14.69
N VAL A 220 2.86 4.02 -15.96
CA VAL A 220 3.05 2.92 -16.91
C VAL A 220 3.77 3.44 -18.16
N ARG A 221 4.58 2.57 -18.76
CA ARG A 221 5.30 2.86 -20.02
C ARG A 221 5.08 1.71 -20.98
N ASP A 222 4.92 2.03 -22.26
CA ASP A 222 4.92 1.03 -23.32
C ASP A 222 6.30 0.87 -23.98
N ALA A 223 6.44 -0.15 -24.81
CA ALA A 223 7.68 -0.45 -25.54
C ALA A 223 8.10 0.62 -26.54
N ASN A 224 7.19 1.53 -26.93
CA ASN A 224 7.47 2.66 -27.82
C ASN A 224 7.91 3.91 -27.05
N GLY A 225 7.93 3.84 -25.71
CA GLY A 225 8.34 4.92 -24.83
C GLY A 225 7.22 5.91 -24.48
N ALA A 226 5.96 5.64 -24.85
CA ALA A 226 4.85 6.44 -24.36
C ALA A 226 4.63 6.18 -22.86
N VAL A 227 4.45 7.26 -22.10
CA VAL A 227 4.32 7.23 -20.64
C VAL A 227 3.01 7.87 -20.21
N ALA A 228 2.32 7.23 -19.31
CA ALA A 228 1.17 7.78 -18.60
C ALA A 228 1.35 7.69 -17.09
N SER A 229 0.84 8.68 -16.37
CA SER A 229 0.95 8.74 -14.90
C SER A 229 -0.34 9.26 -14.30
N VAL A 230 -0.76 8.66 -13.18
CA VAL A 230 -1.96 9.03 -12.43
C VAL A 230 -1.65 9.08 -10.92
N PRO A 231 -2.24 10.01 -10.16
CA PRO A 231 -2.02 10.04 -8.70
C PRO A 231 -2.73 8.89 -8.01
N LEU A 232 -2.04 8.24 -7.06
CA LEU A 232 -2.62 7.11 -6.31
C LEU A 232 -3.83 7.53 -5.48
N SER A 233 -3.82 8.75 -4.93
CA SER A 233 -4.93 9.31 -4.14
C SER A 233 -6.26 9.38 -4.90
N ARG A 234 -6.25 9.36 -6.24
CA ARG A 234 -7.47 9.29 -7.07
C ARG A 234 -8.27 7.99 -6.82
N TYR A 235 -7.58 6.90 -6.46
CA TYR A 235 -8.19 5.57 -6.33
C TYR A 235 -8.52 5.18 -4.89
N GLY A 236 -8.00 5.91 -3.94
CA GLY A 236 -8.29 5.74 -2.53
C GLY A 236 -7.40 6.62 -1.66
N PRO A 237 -7.82 6.89 -0.43
CA PRO A 237 -6.98 7.65 0.48
C PRO A 237 -5.74 6.82 0.84
N VAL A 238 -4.56 7.40 0.67
CA VAL A 238 -3.32 6.83 1.23
C VAL A 238 -3.35 7.11 2.73
N ARG A 239 -3.31 6.05 3.54
CA ARG A 239 -3.58 6.17 4.98
C ARG A 239 -2.30 6.04 5.78
N ARG A 240 -2.17 6.86 6.82
CA ARG A 240 -1.13 6.69 7.84
C ARG A 240 -1.31 5.37 8.60
N PRO A 241 -0.25 4.82 9.21
CA PRO A 241 -0.34 3.62 10.03
C PRO A 241 -1.40 3.73 11.12
N LEU A 242 -2.07 2.62 11.39
CA LEU A 242 -3.06 2.58 12.47
C LEU A 242 -2.37 2.60 13.82
N GLU A 243 -2.57 3.65 14.60
CA GLU A 243 -2.09 3.71 15.97
C GLU A 243 -2.76 2.66 16.86
N MET A 244 -1.96 1.90 17.55
CA MET A 244 -2.42 0.91 18.53
C MET A 244 -2.69 1.58 19.87
N ARG A 245 -3.99 1.68 20.22
CA ARG A 245 -4.44 2.31 21.47
C ARG A 245 -5.11 1.35 22.44
N VAL A 246 -5.15 0.06 22.11
CA VAL A 246 -5.80 -0.96 22.93
C VAL A 246 -4.72 -1.83 23.57
N LEU A 247 -4.31 -1.45 24.77
CA LEU A 247 -3.29 -2.11 25.56
C LEU A 247 -3.87 -2.68 26.85
N ARG A 248 -3.14 -3.55 27.51
CA ARG A 248 -3.46 -3.94 28.87
C ARG A 248 -3.32 -2.71 29.78
N ARG A 249 -4.25 -2.53 30.72
CA ARG A 249 -4.23 -1.36 31.61
C ARG A 249 -2.92 -1.22 32.39
N ARG A 250 -2.30 -2.33 32.76
CA ARG A 250 -1.01 -2.33 33.46
C ARG A 250 0.17 -1.91 32.59
N ASP A 251 0.01 -1.97 31.25
CA ASP A 251 1.09 -1.72 30.29
C ASP A 251 0.98 -0.30 29.69
N LEU A 252 -0.01 0.52 30.11
CA LEU A 252 -0.26 1.86 29.56
C LEU A 252 0.84 2.88 29.92
N GLU A 253 1.55 2.67 31.00
CA GLU A 253 2.62 3.54 31.49
C GLU A 253 4.02 2.99 31.15
N ASP A 254 4.08 1.89 30.39
CA ASP A 254 5.33 1.24 30.00
C ASP A 254 5.75 1.72 28.62
N ASP A 255 6.89 2.41 28.54
CA ASP A 255 7.44 2.97 27.30
C ASP A 255 7.63 1.93 26.18
N ARG A 256 7.77 0.65 26.52
CA ARG A 256 7.84 -0.44 25.54
C ARG A 256 6.58 -0.55 24.67
N PHE A 257 5.46 -0.02 25.14
CA PHE A 257 4.18 -0.01 24.42
C PHE A 257 3.80 1.39 23.95
N ALA A 258 4.67 2.37 24.13
CA ALA A 258 4.47 3.69 23.55
C ALA A 258 4.58 3.61 22.00
N ASN A 259 3.78 4.39 21.33
CA ASN A 259 3.86 4.58 19.87
C ASN A 259 3.72 3.30 19.02
N LEU A 260 3.04 2.26 19.52
CA LEU A 260 2.72 1.08 18.73
C LEU A 260 1.80 1.43 17.57
N PHE A 261 2.05 0.83 16.42
CA PHE A 261 1.22 0.97 15.22
C PHE A 261 1.11 -0.34 14.45
N GLU A 262 0.11 -0.43 13.58
CA GLU A 262 -0.04 -1.54 12.63
C GLU A 262 0.12 -1.01 11.21
N LEU A 263 0.95 -1.68 10.44
CA LEU A 263 0.99 -1.53 8.99
C LEU A 263 -0.17 -2.34 8.40
N LEU A 264 -1.10 -1.66 7.78
CA LEU A 264 -2.27 -2.28 7.17
C LEU A 264 -2.21 -2.02 5.68
N LEU A 265 -1.87 -3.04 4.92
CA LEU A 265 -1.91 -3.01 3.47
C LEU A 265 -3.33 -2.74 2.99
N GLN A 266 -3.51 -1.70 2.20
CA GLN A 266 -4.75 -1.37 1.51
C GLN A 266 -4.58 -1.66 0.02
N SER A 267 -5.56 -2.34 -0.58
CA SER A 267 -5.55 -2.60 -2.01
C SER A 267 -6.01 -1.37 -2.80
N TYR A 268 -5.32 -1.11 -3.89
CA TYR A 268 -5.66 -0.12 -4.91
C TYR A 268 -5.86 -0.83 -6.23
N SER A 269 -6.92 -0.45 -6.94
CA SER A 269 -7.24 -0.98 -8.26
C SER A 269 -7.35 0.19 -9.22
N ILE A 270 -6.44 0.25 -10.18
CA ILE A 270 -6.24 1.36 -11.10
C ILE A 270 -6.60 0.90 -12.50
N PRO A 271 -7.75 1.32 -13.06
CA PRO A 271 -8.15 0.91 -14.41
C PRO A 271 -7.11 1.32 -15.44
N LEU A 272 -6.70 0.41 -16.31
CA LEU A 272 -5.76 0.73 -17.38
C LEU A 272 -6.34 1.77 -18.38
N ALA A 273 -7.66 1.86 -18.47
CA ALA A 273 -8.34 2.90 -19.24
C ALA A 273 -7.96 4.32 -18.79
N ASP A 274 -7.69 4.53 -17.49
CA ASP A 274 -7.35 5.85 -16.96
C ASP A 274 -5.95 6.31 -17.43
N PHE A 275 -5.04 5.37 -17.68
CA PHE A 275 -3.73 5.67 -18.28
C PHE A 275 -3.86 6.02 -19.77
N VAL A 276 -4.75 5.34 -20.49
CA VAL A 276 -5.04 5.70 -21.90
C VAL A 276 -5.70 7.08 -21.98
N GLU A 277 -6.58 7.42 -21.03
CA GLU A 277 -7.15 8.77 -20.93
C GLU A 277 -6.08 9.84 -20.71
N ALA A 278 -5.11 9.55 -19.82
CA ALA A 278 -4.00 10.46 -19.53
C ALA A 278 -3.01 10.59 -20.69
N ALA A 279 -2.78 9.52 -21.46
CA ALA A 279 -1.89 9.49 -22.63
C ALA A 279 -2.51 8.67 -23.76
N PRO A 280 -3.28 9.29 -24.68
CA PRO A 280 -4.01 8.56 -25.72
C PRO A 280 -3.14 7.78 -26.72
N GLY A 281 -1.82 8.00 -26.72
CA GLY A 281 -0.86 7.24 -27.53
C GLY A 281 -0.33 5.96 -26.90
N LEU A 282 -0.67 5.71 -25.64
CA LEU A 282 -0.21 4.55 -24.88
C LEU A 282 -0.80 3.25 -25.41
N ARG A 283 0.04 2.24 -25.60
CA ARG A 283 -0.34 0.92 -26.07
C ARG A 283 -0.30 -0.09 -24.91
N LEU A 284 -1.48 -0.47 -24.44
CA LEU A 284 -1.62 -1.39 -23.30
C LEU A 284 -1.15 -2.81 -23.61
N ASP A 285 -1.31 -3.24 -24.87
CA ASP A 285 -0.82 -4.53 -25.36
C ASP A 285 0.71 -4.63 -25.50
N GLU A 286 1.40 -3.50 -25.35
CA GLU A 286 2.85 -3.37 -25.42
C GLU A 286 3.45 -2.75 -24.14
N LEU A 287 2.75 -2.84 -23.01
CA LEU A 287 3.29 -2.35 -21.72
C LEU A 287 4.62 -3.03 -21.41
N SER A 288 5.60 -2.22 -21.05
CA SER A 288 6.97 -2.65 -20.71
C SER A 288 7.37 -2.32 -19.27
N GLU A 289 6.72 -1.34 -18.63
CA GLU A 289 7.05 -0.95 -17.27
C GLU A 289 5.80 -0.51 -16.50
N VAL A 290 5.81 -0.82 -15.20
CA VAL A 290 4.94 -0.24 -14.18
C VAL A 290 5.82 0.43 -13.14
N GLY A 291 5.49 1.63 -12.67
CA GLY A 291 6.32 2.35 -11.71
C GLY A 291 5.52 3.08 -10.64
N LEU A 292 6.15 3.21 -9.49
CA LEU A 292 5.76 4.15 -8.44
C LEU A 292 6.73 5.32 -8.51
N VAL A 293 6.22 6.52 -8.72
CA VAL A 293 7.02 7.75 -8.78
C VAL A 293 6.70 8.60 -7.55
N PHE A 294 7.68 8.88 -6.74
CA PHE A 294 7.52 9.59 -5.47
C PHE A 294 7.65 11.11 -5.65
N ASP A 295 6.82 11.65 -6.55
CA ASP A 295 6.85 13.04 -7.01
C ASP A 295 5.86 13.97 -6.28
N ARG A 296 4.95 13.41 -5.47
CA ARG A 296 3.85 14.17 -4.87
C ARG A 296 4.08 14.54 -3.40
N THR A 297 4.91 13.79 -2.72
CA THR A 297 5.35 14.05 -1.35
C THR A 297 6.86 14.05 -1.32
N VAL A 298 7.47 15.01 -0.63
CA VAL A 298 8.92 15.24 -0.65
C VAL A 298 9.70 14.09 -0.04
N ALA A 299 9.20 13.52 1.05
CA ALA A 299 9.85 12.40 1.74
C ALA A 299 8.81 11.49 2.38
N GLY A 300 9.15 10.22 2.53
CA GLY A 300 8.30 9.23 3.17
C GLY A 300 8.82 7.82 2.94
N GLU A 301 8.09 6.85 3.48
CA GLU A 301 8.35 5.43 3.26
C GLU A 301 7.02 4.68 3.15
N VAL A 302 6.95 3.78 2.19
CA VAL A 302 5.81 2.88 1.98
C VAL A 302 6.25 1.43 1.98
N VAL A 303 5.30 0.56 2.31
CA VAL A 303 5.42 -0.89 2.14
C VAL A 303 4.50 -1.28 0.98
N LEU A 304 5.04 -1.94 -0.01
CA LEU A 304 4.34 -2.37 -1.23
C LEU A 304 4.27 -3.90 -1.28
N ASP A 305 3.14 -4.42 -1.73
CA ASP A 305 2.87 -5.85 -1.85
C ASP A 305 1.82 -6.12 -2.95
N ASP A 306 1.68 -7.36 -3.38
CA ASP A 306 0.64 -7.82 -4.31
C ASP A 306 0.54 -6.98 -5.59
N VAL A 307 1.63 -6.70 -6.27
CA VAL A 307 1.60 -5.96 -7.54
C VAL A 307 1.27 -6.89 -8.69
N GLY A 308 0.29 -6.53 -9.49
CA GLY A 308 -0.11 -7.34 -10.63
C GLY A 308 -1.24 -6.74 -11.45
N PHE A 309 -1.79 -7.53 -12.35
CA PHE A 309 -2.92 -7.13 -13.17
C PHE A 309 -4.13 -8.03 -12.93
N ALA A 310 -5.31 -7.46 -13.00
CA ALA A 310 -6.55 -8.19 -12.93
C ALA A 310 -7.51 -7.77 -14.03
N ARG A 311 -8.26 -8.74 -14.58
CA ARG A 311 -9.46 -8.46 -15.36
C ARG A 311 -10.65 -8.65 -14.43
N MET A 312 -11.16 -7.55 -13.94
CA MET A 312 -12.22 -7.55 -12.95
C MET A 312 -13.59 -7.72 -13.62
N ASP A 313 -14.45 -8.55 -13.01
CA ASP A 313 -15.85 -8.60 -13.43
C ASP A 313 -16.47 -7.19 -13.33
N PRO A 314 -17.12 -6.70 -14.40
CA PRO A 314 -17.74 -5.37 -14.42
C PRO A 314 -18.71 -5.11 -13.25
N ALA A 315 -19.27 -6.16 -12.66
CA ALA A 315 -20.12 -6.02 -11.50
C ALA A 315 -19.40 -5.42 -10.27
N TYR A 316 -18.09 -5.61 -10.11
CA TYR A 316 -17.31 -4.98 -9.03
C TYR A 316 -17.12 -3.48 -9.23
N THR A 317 -17.22 -3.01 -10.47
CA THR A 317 -17.02 -1.59 -10.84
C THR A 317 -18.32 -0.89 -11.20
N ALA A 318 -19.46 -1.56 -11.07
CA ALA A 318 -20.80 -1.06 -11.45
C ALA A 318 -21.17 0.24 -10.69
N VAL A 319 -20.61 0.45 -9.51
CA VAL A 319 -20.80 1.68 -8.72
C VAL A 319 -19.44 2.33 -8.51
N ARG A 320 -19.31 3.58 -8.96
CA ARG A 320 -18.13 4.42 -8.69
C ARG A 320 -18.45 5.40 -7.58
N VAL A 321 -17.53 5.55 -6.65
CA VAL A 321 -17.56 6.62 -5.65
C VAL A 321 -16.76 7.78 -6.20
N PRO A 322 -17.33 8.99 -6.21
CA PRO A 322 -16.65 10.19 -6.68
C PRO A 322 -15.48 10.59 -5.79
#